data_40233839848ac3c8fa991395947a33fe
#
_entry.id   40233839848ac3c8fa991395947a33fe
#
_cell.length_a   1.000
_cell.length_b   1.000
_cell.length_c   1.000
_cell.angle_alpha   90.00
_cell.angle_beta   90.00
_cell.angle_gamma   90.00
#
_symmetry.space_group_name_H-M   'P 1'
#
loop_
_entity.id
_entity.type
_entity.pdbx_description
1 polymer ?
#
loop_
_entity_poly.entity_id
_entity_poly.type
_entity_poly.pdbx_seq_one_letter_code
_entity_poly.pdbx_strand_id
1 'polypeptide(L)'
;YNMFNFENIFANISYTRQLEGIKNRALLVGVNQISSAVNINSSFPDETLSATGNYGRSFAKYYKANARAGINWSKFNNIRVFPDSDSDPNNNPTKIQTTESVSQSYGLSFSTNYKTLPNLTLGYNFSVNDNFSDVIYVDSPTVTLEYFFLDAFSFVSEYSYYHNRNKSNTIDSEYDFLTASLMYQKKDSKWEWKLSGTNLLDTKSLDTNSFSQLGGTSTFSSYRVQPRFVILSLKYTL
;
A
#
# COMPACT_ATOMS: atom_id res chain seq x y z
N TYR A 1 32.86 -20.84 3.96
CA TYR A 1 31.69 -19.95 4.13
C TYR A 1 30.87 -20.01 2.84
N ASN A 2 29.71 -20.66 2.89
CA ASN A 2 28.82 -20.75 1.75
C ASN A 2 28.09 -19.38 1.64
N MET A 3 28.58 -18.45 0.84
CA MET A 3 27.99 -17.14 0.58
C MET A 3 26.55 -17.19 -0.01
N PHE A 4 26.04 -18.39 -0.25
CA PHE A 4 24.75 -18.60 -0.91
C PHE A 4 23.60 -18.92 0.08
N ASN A 5 23.88 -19.10 1.36
CA ASN A 5 22.87 -19.30 2.40
C ASN A 5 22.86 -18.09 3.35
N PHE A 6 22.37 -16.98 2.84
CA PHE A 6 22.16 -15.78 3.66
C PHE A 6 20.77 -15.85 4.30
N GLU A 7 20.72 -15.65 5.59
CA GLU A 7 19.50 -15.59 6.39
C GLU A 7 19.48 -14.27 7.15
N ASN A 8 18.36 -13.59 7.14
CA ASN A 8 18.16 -12.38 7.92
C ASN A 8 16.81 -12.41 8.63
N ILE A 9 16.82 -11.99 9.89
CA ILE A 9 15.63 -11.79 10.71
C ILE A 9 15.67 -10.35 11.21
N PHE A 10 14.56 -9.68 11.07
CA PHE A 10 14.35 -8.34 11.62
C PHE A 10 13.00 -8.29 12.32
N ALA A 11 12.99 -7.72 13.52
CA ALA A 11 11.75 -7.43 14.24
C ALA A 11 11.88 -6.06 14.91
N ASN A 12 10.79 -5.29 14.88
CA ASN A 12 10.67 -4.01 15.54
C ASN A 12 9.31 -3.89 16.22
N ILE A 13 9.29 -3.36 17.44
CA ILE A 13 8.07 -3.04 18.17
C ILE A 13 8.22 -1.63 18.72
N SER A 14 7.22 -0.82 18.52
CA SER A 14 7.19 0.57 18.97
C SER A 14 5.81 0.88 19.56
N TYR A 15 5.81 1.52 20.74
CA TYR A 15 4.61 2.05 21.36
C TYR A 15 4.79 3.53 21.62
N THR A 16 3.81 4.31 21.25
CA THR A 16 3.80 5.75 21.47
C THR A 16 2.50 6.14 22.16
N ARG A 17 2.61 6.95 23.21
CA ARG A 17 1.48 7.55 23.91
C ARG A 17 1.69 9.04 23.97
N GLN A 18 0.79 9.79 23.36
CA GLN A 18 0.84 11.25 23.31
C GLN A 18 -0.20 11.81 24.27
N LEU A 19 0.26 12.40 25.36
CA LEU A 19 -0.58 12.95 26.43
C LEU A 19 -1.08 14.36 26.11
N GLU A 20 -0.24 15.14 25.41
CA GLU A 20 -0.50 16.54 25.08
C GLU A 20 -0.23 16.77 23.59
N GLY A 21 -0.95 17.70 22.99
CA GLY A 21 -0.71 18.04 21.59
C GLY A 21 -1.87 18.78 20.95
N ILE A 22 -1.70 19.03 19.66
CA ILE A 22 -2.73 19.66 18.83
C ILE A 22 -3.76 18.59 18.47
N LYS A 23 -5.00 18.80 18.88
CA LYS A 23 -6.15 17.97 18.51
C LYS A 23 -7.01 18.66 17.47
N ASN A 24 -7.57 17.88 16.58
CA ASN A 24 -8.57 18.38 15.66
C ASN A 24 -9.93 18.45 16.35
N ARG A 25 -10.54 19.63 16.28
CA ARG A 25 -11.92 19.87 16.69
C ARG A 25 -12.78 19.90 15.43
N ALA A 26 -13.75 19.01 15.35
CA ALA A 26 -14.70 18.98 14.26
C ALA A 26 -16.03 19.58 14.73
N LEU A 27 -16.47 20.65 14.05
CA LEU A 27 -17.78 21.27 14.21
C LEU A 27 -18.68 20.78 13.08
N LEU A 28 -19.79 20.15 13.40
CA LEU A 28 -20.83 19.75 12.45
C LEU A 28 -21.85 20.89 12.33
N VAL A 29 -21.95 21.48 11.12
CA VAL A 29 -22.95 22.49 10.80
C VAL A 29 -23.84 21.93 9.68
N GLY A 30 -25.00 21.38 10.04
CA GLY A 30 -25.84 20.64 9.11
C GLY A 30 -25.13 19.39 8.57
N VAL A 31 -24.97 19.31 7.24
CA VAL A 31 -24.21 18.24 6.56
C VAL A 31 -22.72 18.55 6.38
N ASN A 32 -22.30 19.76 6.76
CA ASN A 32 -20.93 20.22 6.58
C ASN A 32 -20.11 20.04 7.85
N GLN A 33 -18.88 19.58 7.69
CA GLN A 33 -17.91 19.46 8.78
C GLN A 33 -16.85 20.56 8.64
N ILE A 34 -16.74 21.41 9.67
CA ILE A 34 -15.68 22.42 9.78
C ILE A 34 -14.65 21.89 10.77
N SER A 35 -13.41 21.75 10.33
CA SER A 35 -12.32 21.29 11.19
C SER A 35 -11.44 22.47 11.60
N SER A 36 -11.10 22.54 12.89
CA SER A 36 -10.13 23.48 13.43
C SER A 36 -9.11 22.75 14.30
N ALA A 37 -7.85 23.18 14.26
CA ALA A 37 -6.83 22.67 15.15
C ALA A 37 -6.94 23.38 16.51
N VAL A 38 -6.99 22.62 17.59
CA VAL A 38 -7.05 23.15 18.96
C VAL A 38 -5.92 22.52 19.76
N ASN A 39 -5.16 23.35 20.47
CA ASN A 39 -4.16 22.87 21.40
C ASN A 39 -4.86 22.46 22.71
N ILE A 40 -4.79 21.18 23.05
CA ILE A 40 -5.48 20.61 24.20
C ILE A 40 -4.47 19.85 25.04
N ASN A 41 -4.41 20.21 26.31
CA ASN A 41 -3.85 19.36 27.34
C ASN A 41 -4.91 18.28 27.65
N SER A 42 -4.70 17.08 27.14
CA SER A 42 -5.72 16.05 27.07
C SER A 42 -5.47 14.97 28.13
N SER A 43 -6.43 14.79 29.05
CA SER A 43 -6.50 13.57 29.87
C SER A 43 -6.85 12.31 29.05
N PHE A 44 -7.03 12.45 27.72
CA PHE A 44 -7.32 11.36 26.79
C PHE A 44 -6.17 11.22 25.79
N PRO A 45 -5.19 10.36 26.06
CA PRO A 45 -4.01 10.20 25.21
C PRO A 45 -4.35 9.55 23.88
N ASP A 46 -3.63 9.95 22.83
CA ASP A 46 -3.53 9.15 21.60
C ASP A 46 -2.47 8.08 21.80
N GLU A 47 -2.78 6.88 21.35
CA GLU A 47 -1.93 5.71 21.53
C GLU A 47 -1.72 5.02 20.18
N THR A 48 -0.49 4.59 19.92
CA THR A 48 -0.16 3.76 18.76
C THR A 48 0.77 2.64 19.18
N LEU A 49 0.50 1.43 18.70
CA LEU A 49 1.36 0.27 18.82
C LEU A 49 1.65 -0.25 17.43
N SER A 50 2.91 -0.31 17.06
CA SER A 50 3.35 -0.87 15.79
C SER A 50 4.34 -2.00 16.05
N ALA A 51 4.11 -3.14 15.39
CA ALA A 51 5.04 -4.25 15.40
C ALA A 51 5.23 -4.74 13.96
N THR A 52 6.49 -4.96 13.56
CA THR A 52 6.84 -5.47 12.24
C THR A 52 7.89 -6.56 12.37
N GLY A 53 7.76 -7.58 11.54
CA GLY A 53 8.73 -8.66 11.43
C GLY A 53 9.03 -8.97 9.97
N ASN A 54 10.26 -9.30 9.68
CA ASN A 54 10.71 -9.75 8.38
C ASN A 54 11.68 -10.91 8.53
N TYR A 55 11.47 -11.96 7.74
CA TYR A 55 12.37 -13.09 7.60
C TYR A 55 12.73 -13.26 6.13
N GLY A 56 14.01 -13.28 5.83
CA GLY A 56 14.52 -13.52 4.49
C GLY A 56 15.59 -14.60 4.47
N ARG A 57 15.54 -15.48 3.49
CA ARG A 57 16.52 -16.53 3.31
C ARG A 57 16.85 -16.76 1.84
N SER A 58 18.15 -16.82 1.55
CA SER A 58 18.66 -17.29 0.26
C SER A 58 19.14 -18.74 0.41
N PHE A 59 18.79 -19.62 -0.50
CA PHE A 59 19.14 -21.04 -0.43
C PHE A 59 19.41 -21.62 -1.82
N ALA A 60 20.16 -22.73 -1.83
CA ALA A 60 20.56 -23.45 -3.04
C ALA A 60 21.09 -22.54 -4.16
N LYS A 61 21.81 -21.46 -3.81
CA LYS A 61 22.48 -20.50 -4.72
C LYS A 61 21.54 -19.64 -5.58
N TYR A 62 20.37 -20.16 -5.94
CA TYR A 62 19.51 -19.56 -6.95
C TYR A 62 18.15 -19.10 -6.42
N TYR A 63 17.81 -19.40 -5.17
CA TYR A 63 16.49 -19.15 -4.63
C TYR A 63 16.55 -18.17 -3.46
N LYS A 64 15.58 -17.30 -3.40
CA LYS A 64 15.37 -16.41 -2.28
C LYS A 64 13.89 -16.44 -1.88
N ALA A 65 13.65 -16.63 -0.60
CA ALA A 65 12.32 -16.49 -0.01
C ALA A 65 12.34 -15.37 1.03
N ASN A 66 11.23 -14.64 1.12
CA ASN A 66 11.05 -13.60 2.11
C ASN A 66 9.62 -13.64 2.62
N ALA A 67 9.46 -13.48 3.95
CA ALA A 67 8.17 -13.37 4.62
C ALA A 67 8.19 -12.13 5.51
N ARG A 68 7.11 -11.34 5.47
CA ARG A 68 6.93 -10.18 6.33
C ARG A 68 5.55 -10.17 6.95
N ALA A 69 5.48 -9.66 8.17
CA ALA A 69 4.22 -9.41 8.85
C ALA A 69 4.31 -8.09 9.60
N GLY A 70 3.21 -7.37 9.68
CA GLY A 70 3.10 -6.13 10.42
C GLY A 70 1.72 -5.97 11.02
N ILE A 71 1.67 -5.36 12.19
CA ILE A 71 0.44 -4.93 12.84
C ILE A 71 0.64 -3.49 13.32
N ASN A 72 -0.36 -2.67 13.13
CA ASN A 72 -0.43 -1.33 13.65
C ASN A 72 -1.80 -1.14 14.30
N TRP A 73 -1.82 -0.92 15.60
CA TRP A 73 -3.00 -0.52 16.35
C TRP A 73 -2.89 0.96 16.70
N SER A 74 -3.97 1.67 16.55
CA SER A 74 -4.03 3.10 16.91
C SER A 74 -5.35 3.44 17.56
N LYS A 75 -5.28 4.34 18.53
CA LYS A 75 -6.40 4.90 19.27
C LYS A 75 -6.27 6.41 19.29
N PHE A 76 -7.19 7.08 18.66
CA PHE A 76 -7.23 8.54 18.59
C PHE A 76 -8.47 9.09 19.28
N ASN A 77 -8.29 10.16 20.04
CA ASN A 77 -9.34 10.87 20.72
C ASN A 77 -9.54 12.24 20.06
N ASN A 78 -10.66 12.42 19.40
CA ASN A 78 -11.03 13.66 18.73
C ASN A 78 -12.16 14.35 19.50
N ILE A 79 -12.24 15.68 19.37
CA ILE A 79 -13.32 16.47 19.94
C ILE A 79 -14.36 16.71 18.85
N ARG A 80 -15.57 16.25 19.08
CA ARG A 80 -16.74 16.64 18.28
C ARG A 80 -17.59 17.66 19.01
N VAL A 81 -17.94 18.71 18.30
CA VAL A 81 -18.88 19.74 18.75
C VAL A 81 -20.19 19.50 18.02
N PHE A 82 -21.25 19.31 18.79
CA PHE A 82 -22.61 19.20 18.27
C PHE A 82 -23.29 20.53 18.49
N PRO A 83 -23.65 21.28 17.42
CA PRO A 83 -24.46 22.48 17.60
C PRO A 83 -25.84 22.05 18.14
N ASP A 84 -26.18 22.53 19.29
CA ASP A 84 -27.54 22.41 19.81
C ASP A 84 -28.43 23.43 19.10
N SER A 85 -29.60 23.05 18.62
CA SER A 85 -30.49 23.93 17.86
C SER A 85 -31.01 25.14 18.61
N ASP A 86 -30.89 25.13 19.95
CA ASP A 86 -31.49 26.16 20.84
C ASP A 86 -30.50 26.85 21.77
N SER A 87 -29.20 26.62 21.69
CA SER A 87 -28.23 27.15 22.63
C SER A 87 -27.23 28.12 21.99
N ASP A 88 -26.74 29.06 22.83
CA ASP A 88 -25.65 29.98 22.55
C ASP A 88 -24.50 29.25 21.77
N PRO A 89 -24.07 29.80 20.60
CA PRO A 89 -22.97 29.21 19.83
C PRO A 89 -21.68 29.00 20.64
N ASN A 90 -21.53 29.67 21.77
CA ASN A 90 -20.38 29.52 22.66
C ASN A 90 -20.50 28.37 23.65
N ASN A 91 -21.65 27.74 23.77
CA ASN A 91 -21.92 26.67 24.75
C ASN A 91 -22.30 25.34 24.09
N ASN A 92 -21.82 25.07 22.91
CA ASN A 92 -22.07 23.81 22.21
C ASN A 92 -21.49 22.60 22.98
N PRO A 93 -22.29 21.54 23.24
CA PRO A 93 -21.78 20.37 23.92
C PRO A 93 -20.65 19.72 23.14
N THR A 94 -19.54 19.52 23.82
CA THR A 94 -18.39 18.81 23.27
C THR A 94 -18.40 17.35 23.70
N LYS A 95 -18.22 16.42 22.78
CA LYS A 95 -18.03 14.99 23.08
C LYS A 95 -16.67 14.55 22.57
N ILE A 96 -15.99 13.76 23.40
CA ILE A 96 -14.80 13.06 22.96
C ILE A 96 -15.24 11.86 22.15
N GLN A 97 -14.79 11.75 20.93
CA GLN A 97 -14.95 10.60 20.09
C GLN A 97 -13.64 9.84 20.02
N THR A 98 -13.63 8.65 20.58
CA THR A 98 -12.51 7.71 20.45
C THR A 98 -12.68 6.91 19.16
N THR A 99 -11.65 6.89 18.35
CA THR A 99 -11.57 6.05 17.15
C THR A 99 -10.42 5.08 17.32
N GLU A 100 -10.71 3.80 17.22
CA GLU A 100 -9.70 2.73 17.23
C GLU A 100 -9.62 2.10 15.84
N SER A 101 -8.41 1.77 15.42
CA SER A 101 -8.18 1.03 14.18
C SER A 101 -7.05 0.04 14.33
N VAL A 102 -7.18 -1.08 13.63
CA VAL A 102 -6.14 -2.12 13.54
C VAL A 102 -5.84 -2.35 12.06
N SER A 103 -4.58 -2.20 11.70
CA SER A 103 -4.08 -2.51 10.36
C SER A 103 -3.08 -3.66 10.45
N GLN A 104 -3.28 -4.68 9.65
CA GLN A 104 -2.41 -5.84 9.56
C GLN A 104 -1.92 -5.98 8.12
N SER A 105 -0.67 -6.37 7.94
CA SER A 105 -0.07 -6.61 6.63
C SER A 105 0.78 -7.87 6.65
N TYR A 106 0.64 -8.67 5.61
CA TYR A 106 1.37 -9.90 5.41
C TYR A 106 1.94 -9.92 4.01
N GLY A 107 3.16 -10.35 3.85
CA GLY A 107 3.80 -10.44 2.56
C GLY A 107 4.66 -11.69 2.47
N LEU A 108 4.55 -12.38 1.34
CA LEU A 108 5.39 -13.50 0.98
C LEU A 108 6.00 -13.21 -0.38
N SER A 109 7.26 -13.55 -0.56
CA SER A 109 7.88 -13.51 -1.89
C SER A 109 8.85 -14.66 -2.06
N PHE A 110 8.91 -15.15 -3.28
CA PHE A 110 9.86 -16.15 -3.72
C PHE A 110 10.46 -15.69 -5.04
N SER A 111 11.77 -15.75 -5.17
CA SER A 111 12.46 -15.38 -6.41
C SER A 111 13.57 -16.35 -6.76
N THR A 112 13.79 -16.49 -8.05
CA THR A 112 14.94 -17.21 -8.62
C THR A 112 15.99 -16.19 -9.08
N ASN A 113 17.25 -16.61 -9.16
CA ASN A 113 18.36 -15.79 -9.63
C ASN A 113 19.31 -16.63 -10.47
N TYR A 114 18.87 -16.99 -11.66
CA TYR A 114 19.67 -17.72 -12.64
C TYR A 114 20.44 -16.74 -13.54
N LYS A 115 21.61 -17.16 -14.01
CA LYS A 115 22.41 -16.36 -14.95
C LYS A 115 21.95 -16.49 -16.40
N THR A 116 21.49 -17.67 -16.78
CA THR A 116 21.21 -18.05 -18.19
C THR A 116 19.80 -18.53 -18.43
N LEU A 117 19.02 -18.72 -17.38
CA LEU A 117 17.61 -19.12 -17.43
C LEU A 117 16.72 -17.94 -17.05
N PRO A 118 15.44 -17.98 -17.40
CA PRO A 118 14.48 -16.99 -16.92
C PRO A 118 14.45 -16.93 -15.40
N ASN A 119 14.37 -15.71 -14.85
CA ASN A 119 14.15 -15.45 -13.44
C ASN A 119 12.68 -15.18 -13.20
N LEU A 120 12.14 -15.81 -12.18
CA LEU A 120 10.76 -15.67 -11.76
C LEU A 120 10.73 -15.09 -10.34
N THR A 121 9.93 -14.06 -10.15
CA THR A 121 9.58 -13.55 -8.81
C THR A 121 8.07 -13.68 -8.62
N LEU A 122 7.68 -14.37 -7.57
CA LEU A 122 6.30 -14.49 -7.10
C LEU A 122 6.17 -13.67 -5.83
N GLY A 123 5.19 -12.81 -5.77
CA GLY A 123 4.85 -12.02 -4.59
C GLY A 123 3.38 -12.20 -4.22
N TYR A 124 3.09 -12.15 -2.95
CA TYR A 124 1.73 -12.06 -2.44
C TYR A 124 1.71 -11.13 -1.24
N ASN A 125 0.87 -10.11 -1.31
CA ASN A 125 0.61 -9.23 -0.18
C ASN A 125 -0.86 -9.31 0.18
N PHE A 126 -1.12 -9.39 1.48
CA PHE A 126 -2.45 -9.36 2.05
C PHE A 126 -2.49 -8.30 3.15
N SER A 127 -3.50 -7.47 3.16
CA SER A 127 -3.73 -6.53 4.24
C SER A 127 -5.17 -6.55 4.73
N VAL A 128 -5.31 -6.33 6.03
CA VAL A 128 -6.59 -6.19 6.73
C VAL A 128 -6.56 -4.85 7.44
N ASN A 129 -7.53 -3.99 7.15
CA ASN A 129 -7.69 -2.72 7.83
C ASN A 129 -9.05 -2.72 8.53
N ASP A 130 -9.02 -2.94 9.83
CA ASP A 130 -10.20 -2.87 10.70
C ASP A 130 -10.33 -1.43 11.19
N ASN A 131 -11.33 -0.75 10.67
CA ASN A 131 -11.66 0.63 10.99
C ASN A 131 -12.97 0.65 11.77
N PHE A 132 -13.21 1.72 12.48
CA PHE A 132 -14.45 1.91 13.26
C PHE A 132 -15.76 1.62 12.47
N SER A 133 -15.74 1.78 11.15
CA SER A 133 -16.93 1.63 10.31
C SER A 133 -17.00 0.28 9.58
N ASP A 134 -15.89 -0.32 9.20
CA ASP A 134 -15.85 -1.57 8.42
C ASP A 134 -14.45 -2.18 8.41
N VAL A 135 -14.35 -3.43 7.96
CA VAL A 135 -13.09 -4.14 7.78
C VAL A 135 -12.84 -4.27 6.28
N ILE A 136 -11.67 -3.77 5.85
CA ILE A 136 -11.24 -3.80 4.45
C ILE A 136 -10.13 -4.85 4.30
N TYR A 137 -10.27 -5.70 3.30
CA TYR A 137 -9.30 -6.71 2.91
C TYR A 137 -8.74 -6.38 1.53
N VAL A 138 -7.43 -6.46 1.38
CA VAL A 138 -6.77 -6.28 0.08
C VAL A 138 -5.82 -7.45 -0.18
N ASP A 139 -6.05 -8.16 -1.26
CA ASP A 139 -5.18 -9.20 -1.81
C ASP A 139 -4.42 -8.65 -3.01
N SER A 140 -3.13 -8.93 -3.09
CA SER A 140 -2.26 -8.34 -4.11
C SER A 140 -1.16 -9.32 -4.52
N PRO A 141 -1.49 -10.38 -5.27
CA PRO A 141 -0.49 -11.24 -5.91
C PRO A 141 0.22 -10.54 -7.08
N THR A 142 1.51 -10.82 -7.22
CA THR A 142 2.36 -10.32 -8.30
C THR A 142 3.22 -11.42 -8.87
N VAL A 143 3.46 -11.36 -10.18
CA VAL A 143 4.37 -12.26 -10.89
C VAL A 143 5.26 -11.43 -11.79
N THR A 144 6.57 -11.54 -11.59
CA THR A 144 7.57 -10.89 -12.46
C THR A 144 8.41 -11.96 -13.14
N LEU A 145 8.56 -11.84 -14.45
CA LEU A 145 9.41 -12.68 -15.27
C LEU A 145 10.50 -11.80 -15.90
N GLU A 146 11.76 -12.18 -15.68
CA GLU A 146 12.92 -11.53 -16.27
C GLU A 146 13.77 -12.55 -17.03
N TYR A 147 14.14 -12.23 -18.26
CA TYR A 147 14.96 -13.11 -19.05
C TYR A 147 15.95 -12.34 -19.93
N PHE A 148 17.23 -12.65 -19.73
CA PHE A 148 18.31 -12.16 -20.57
C PHE A 148 18.75 -13.30 -21.52
N PHE A 149 18.71 -13.07 -22.83
CA PHE A 149 18.98 -14.09 -23.83
C PHE A 149 19.72 -13.53 -25.05
N LEU A 150 20.37 -14.42 -25.76
CA LEU A 150 21.18 -14.09 -26.95
C LEU A 150 22.20 -12.97 -26.72
N ASP A 151 22.71 -12.83 -25.49
CA ASP A 151 23.70 -11.84 -25.07
C ASP A 151 23.37 -10.38 -25.39
N ALA A 152 22.15 -10.10 -25.83
CA ALA A 152 21.74 -8.77 -26.29
C ALA A 152 20.29 -8.42 -25.95
N PHE A 153 19.45 -9.37 -25.62
CA PHE A 153 18.05 -9.16 -25.38
C PHE A 153 17.72 -9.29 -23.88
N SER A 154 16.93 -8.36 -23.37
CA SER A 154 16.35 -8.41 -22.03
C SER A 154 14.83 -8.30 -22.14
N PHE A 155 14.14 -9.31 -21.66
CA PHE A 155 12.69 -9.33 -21.55
C PHE A 155 12.30 -9.21 -20.09
N VAL A 156 11.37 -8.30 -19.78
CA VAL A 156 10.78 -8.15 -18.45
C VAL A 156 9.28 -8.08 -18.60
N SER A 157 8.55 -8.87 -17.82
CA SER A 157 7.09 -8.81 -17.75
C SER A 157 6.66 -8.84 -16.29
N GLU A 158 5.70 -8.01 -15.93
CA GLU A 158 5.12 -7.94 -14.61
C GLU A 158 3.59 -8.00 -14.71
N TYR A 159 3.01 -8.94 -14.00
CA TYR A 159 1.59 -9.06 -13.77
C TYR A 159 1.27 -8.76 -12.31
N SER A 160 0.29 -7.91 -12.05
CA SER A 160 -0.22 -7.59 -10.72
C SER A 160 -1.73 -7.70 -10.73
N TYR A 161 -2.28 -8.38 -9.74
CA TYR A 161 -3.71 -8.46 -9.49
C TYR A 161 -4.01 -7.84 -8.14
N TYR A 162 -5.15 -7.18 -8.03
CA TYR A 162 -5.65 -6.56 -6.81
C TYR A 162 -7.11 -6.93 -6.61
N HIS A 163 -7.44 -7.36 -5.42
CA HIS A 163 -8.81 -7.58 -4.98
C HIS A 163 -9.04 -6.82 -3.67
N ASN A 164 -9.89 -5.81 -3.74
CA ASN A 164 -10.26 -4.96 -2.62
C ASN A 164 -11.71 -5.22 -2.26
N ARG A 165 -11.97 -5.74 -1.06
CA ARG A 165 -13.30 -6.07 -0.55
C ARG A 165 -13.45 -5.63 0.89
N ASN A 166 -14.69 -5.40 1.32
CA ASN A 166 -15.00 -5.13 2.71
C ASN A 166 -15.95 -6.18 3.32
N LYS A 167 -15.97 -6.23 4.66
CA LYS A 167 -16.78 -7.19 5.39
C LYS A 167 -18.30 -7.00 5.17
N SER A 168 -18.73 -5.77 4.95
CA SER A 168 -20.13 -5.42 4.67
C SER A 168 -20.58 -5.74 3.24
N ASN A 169 -19.70 -6.24 2.37
CA ASN A 169 -19.96 -6.53 0.95
C ASN A 169 -20.51 -5.34 0.15
N THR A 170 -20.18 -4.12 0.56
CA THR A 170 -20.51 -2.90 -0.18
C THR A 170 -19.42 -2.49 -1.15
N ILE A 171 -18.25 -3.09 -0.99
CA ILE A 171 -17.06 -2.88 -1.82
C ILE A 171 -16.56 -4.26 -2.21
N ASP A 172 -16.47 -4.47 -3.52
CA ASP A 172 -15.86 -5.64 -4.12
C ASP A 172 -15.32 -5.20 -5.47
N SER A 173 -14.02 -4.91 -5.54
CA SER A 173 -13.39 -4.42 -6.75
C SER A 173 -12.13 -5.18 -7.06
N GLU A 174 -12.06 -5.65 -8.29
CA GLU A 174 -10.94 -6.42 -8.82
C GLU A 174 -10.36 -5.68 -10.02
N TYR A 175 -9.04 -5.68 -10.09
CA TYR A 175 -8.35 -5.18 -11.27
C TYR A 175 -6.97 -5.82 -11.39
N ASP A 176 -6.50 -5.89 -12.61
CA ASP A 176 -5.21 -6.44 -12.93
C ASP A 176 -4.44 -5.57 -13.92
N PHE A 177 -3.13 -5.68 -13.87
CA PHE A 177 -2.23 -5.00 -14.76
C PHE A 177 -1.19 -5.96 -15.31
N LEU A 178 -0.92 -5.81 -16.57
CA LEU A 178 0.20 -6.47 -17.23
C LEU A 178 1.05 -5.41 -17.93
N THR A 179 2.31 -5.38 -17.59
CA THR A 179 3.34 -4.64 -18.30
C THR A 179 4.34 -5.62 -18.91
N ALA A 180 4.89 -5.29 -20.06
CA ALA A 180 5.97 -6.07 -20.64
C ALA A 180 6.91 -5.14 -21.40
N SER A 181 8.21 -5.49 -21.38
CA SER A 181 9.20 -4.77 -22.17
C SER A 181 10.24 -5.74 -22.74
N LEU A 182 10.63 -5.45 -23.97
CA LEU A 182 11.73 -6.13 -24.65
C LEU A 182 12.78 -5.07 -25.01
N MET A 183 13.96 -5.25 -24.50
CA MET A 183 15.10 -4.38 -24.79
C MET A 183 16.12 -5.16 -25.62
N TYR A 184 16.70 -4.50 -26.59
CA TYR A 184 17.83 -4.99 -27.38
C TYR A 184 18.99 -4.02 -27.26
N GLN A 185 20.13 -4.51 -26.79
CA GLN A 185 21.40 -3.79 -26.74
C GLN A 185 22.53 -4.77 -26.96
N LYS A 186 23.16 -4.70 -28.13
CA LYS A 186 24.36 -5.49 -28.42
C LYS A 186 25.54 -4.91 -27.64
N LYS A 187 26.42 -5.76 -27.13
CA LYS A 187 27.68 -5.35 -26.49
C LYS A 187 28.46 -4.40 -27.40
N ASP A 188 28.98 -3.32 -26.84
CA ASP A 188 29.71 -2.26 -27.52
C ASP A 188 28.92 -1.47 -28.58
N SER A 189 27.61 -1.67 -28.67
CA SER A 189 26.73 -0.86 -29.50
C SER A 189 26.38 0.45 -28.82
N LYS A 190 26.40 1.54 -29.57
CA LYS A 190 25.92 2.86 -29.13
C LYS A 190 24.38 2.95 -29.17
N TRP A 191 23.71 1.95 -29.74
CA TRP A 191 22.26 1.92 -29.92
C TRP A 191 21.60 0.96 -28.95
N GLU A 192 20.54 1.40 -28.32
CA GLU A 192 19.63 0.63 -27.49
C GLU A 192 18.21 0.79 -28.02
N TRP A 193 17.51 -0.32 -28.19
CA TRP A 193 16.11 -0.37 -28.61
C TRP A 193 15.27 -0.94 -27.48
N LYS A 194 14.16 -0.29 -27.18
CA LYS A 194 13.24 -0.79 -26.17
C LYS A 194 11.79 -0.69 -26.66
N LEU A 195 11.11 -1.82 -26.70
CA LEU A 195 9.67 -1.90 -26.89
C LEU A 195 9.02 -2.14 -25.53
N SER A 196 8.11 -1.26 -25.12
CA SER A 196 7.43 -1.35 -23.83
C SER A 196 5.93 -1.26 -24.03
N GLY A 197 5.18 -2.18 -23.41
CA GLY A 197 3.73 -2.15 -23.32
C GLY A 197 3.28 -1.95 -21.88
N THR A 198 2.36 -1.05 -21.66
CA THR A 198 1.79 -0.73 -20.34
C THR A 198 0.30 -0.94 -20.38
N ASN A 199 -0.25 -1.43 -19.26
CA ASN A 199 -1.67 -1.77 -19.14
C ASN A 199 -2.17 -2.65 -20.29
N LEU A 200 -1.43 -3.73 -20.61
CA LEU A 200 -1.71 -4.60 -21.76
C LEU A 200 -3.07 -5.30 -21.67
N LEU A 201 -3.62 -5.46 -20.45
CA LEU A 201 -4.96 -6.01 -20.20
C LEU A 201 -6.07 -4.97 -20.38
N ASP A 202 -5.71 -3.68 -20.57
CA ASP A 202 -6.64 -2.59 -20.83
C ASP A 202 -7.61 -2.32 -19.67
N THR A 203 -7.12 -2.43 -18.45
CA THR A 203 -7.88 -2.08 -17.24
C THR A 203 -8.31 -0.63 -17.29
N LYS A 204 -9.63 -0.36 -17.13
CA LYS A 204 -10.23 0.96 -17.40
C LYS A 204 -10.25 1.87 -16.17
N SER A 205 -10.51 1.30 -15.01
CA SER A 205 -10.71 2.04 -13.77
C SER A 205 -10.08 1.34 -12.58
N LEU A 206 -9.75 2.11 -11.58
CA LEU A 206 -9.30 1.68 -10.26
C LEU A 206 -10.23 2.25 -9.22
N ASP A 207 -10.78 1.39 -8.40
CA ASP A 207 -11.57 1.78 -7.26
C ASP A 207 -10.74 1.63 -5.98
N THR A 208 -10.62 2.71 -5.24
CA THR A 208 -9.86 2.75 -4.00
C THR A 208 -10.71 3.26 -2.86
N ASN A 209 -10.44 2.70 -1.68
CA ASN A 209 -11.02 3.18 -0.43
C ASN A 209 -9.92 3.73 0.46
N SER A 210 -10.20 4.86 1.06
CA SER A 210 -9.38 5.42 2.11
C SER A 210 -10.23 5.76 3.33
N PHE A 211 -9.69 5.53 4.51
CA PHE A 211 -10.32 5.88 5.77
C PHE A 211 -9.51 6.95 6.47
N SER A 212 -10.18 8.04 6.85
CA SER A 212 -9.59 9.09 7.65
C SER A 212 -9.92 8.88 9.12
N GLN A 213 -8.90 8.57 9.92
CA GLN A 213 -9.04 8.40 11.37
C GLN A 213 -9.47 9.68 12.07
N LEU A 214 -9.02 10.84 11.56
CA LEU A 214 -9.32 12.15 12.13
C LEU A 214 -10.79 12.55 11.99
N GLY A 215 -11.45 12.13 10.91
CA GLY A 215 -12.84 12.46 10.64
C GLY A 215 -13.82 11.31 10.86
N GLY A 216 -13.34 10.08 11.05
CA GLY A 216 -14.17 8.88 11.01
C GLY A 216 -14.90 8.73 9.66
N THR A 217 -14.28 9.22 8.57
CA THR A 217 -14.87 9.23 7.24
C THR A 217 -14.21 8.19 6.35
N SER A 218 -15.02 7.44 5.63
CA SER A 218 -14.59 6.56 4.54
C SER A 218 -14.78 7.28 3.21
N THR A 219 -13.75 7.30 2.40
CA THR A 219 -13.79 7.92 1.06
C THR A 219 -13.61 6.84 0.02
N PHE A 220 -14.58 6.69 -0.85
CA PHE A 220 -14.47 5.88 -2.06
C PHE A 220 -14.04 6.79 -3.22
N SER A 221 -13.03 6.36 -3.96
CA SER A 221 -12.52 7.08 -5.12
C SER A 221 -12.35 6.14 -6.29
N SER A 222 -12.89 6.53 -7.43
CA SER A 222 -12.70 5.82 -8.71
C SER A 222 -11.81 6.65 -9.61
N TYR A 223 -10.71 6.07 -10.08
CA TYR A 223 -9.75 6.71 -10.96
C TYR A 223 -9.79 6.05 -12.34
N ARG A 224 -9.83 6.85 -13.37
CA ARG A 224 -9.63 6.35 -14.72
C ARG A 224 -8.16 6.02 -14.94
N VAL A 225 -7.88 4.81 -15.37
CA VAL A 225 -6.54 4.35 -15.69
C VAL A 225 -6.14 4.83 -17.09
N GLN A 226 -4.86 5.08 -17.27
CA GLN A 226 -4.31 5.35 -18.59
C GLN A 226 -4.57 4.13 -19.51
N PRO A 227 -5.07 4.36 -20.73
CA PRO A 227 -5.34 3.27 -21.67
C PRO A 227 -4.09 2.44 -21.97
N ARG A 228 -4.30 1.24 -22.47
CA ARG A 228 -3.21 0.42 -23.01
C ARG A 228 -2.45 1.19 -24.09
N PHE A 229 -1.14 1.19 -23.99
CA PHE A 229 -0.26 1.77 -25.01
C PHE A 229 1.05 0.99 -25.13
N VAL A 230 1.66 1.14 -26.31
CA VAL A 230 2.96 0.56 -26.62
C VAL A 230 3.89 1.66 -27.09
N ILE A 231 5.11 1.69 -26.54
CA ILE A 231 6.14 2.67 -26.86
C ILE A 231 7.34 1.95 -27.43
N LEU A 232 7.84 2.42 -28.57
CA LEU A 232 9.16 2.09 -29.08
C LEU A 232 10.11 3.24 -28.76
N SER A 233 11.17 2.94 -28.01
CA SER A 233 12.21 3.88 -27.64
C SER A 233 13.52 3.53 -28.30
N LEU A 234 14.24 4.54 -28.77
CA LEU A 234 15.57 4.43 -29.32
C LEU A 234 16.50 5.36 -28.57
N LYS A 235 17.60 4.83 -28.08
CA LYS A 235 18.62 5.59 -27.38
C LYS A 235 19.96 5.44 -28.09
N TYR A 236 20.65 6.55 -28.26
CA TYR A 236 22.01 6.62 -28.80
C TYR A 236 22.94 7.22 -27.76
N THR A 237 24.05 6.54 -27.50
CA THR A 237 25.10 7.03 -26.59
C THR A 237 26.28 7.56 -27.41
N LEU A 238 26.58 8.82 -27.22
CA LEU A 238 27.68 9.54 -27.92
C LEU A 238 29.07 9.04 -27.51
#